data_19180d03dcc3d62e49b7b54a1b3e7eec
#
_entry.id   19180d03dcc3d62e49b7b54a1b3e7eec
#
_cell.length_a   1.000
_cell.length_b   1.000
_cell.length_c   1.000
_cell.angle_alpha   90.00
_cell.angle_beta   90.00
_cell.angle_gamma   90.00
#
_symmetry.space_group_name_H-M   'P 1'
#
loop_
_entity.id
_entity.type
_entity.pdbx_description
1 polymer ?
#
loop_
_entity_poly.entity_id
_entity_poly.type
_entity_poly.pdbx_seq_one_letter_code
_entity_poly.pdbx_strand_id
1 'polypeptide(L)'
;MIFPSLRDFLTNGRGLLAKGPIALILLEDQIEVDSSLRHAIKAGFQRVVAVGAPRIAVDADLADHVVRVHHDMQADNAMKDIVNGVITAAPGQWIHYAYNAEYLFFPFCETRTVGEMVAFSTEERRHSLLTFMVDLYA
;
A
#
# COMPACT_ATOMS: atom_id res chain seq x y z
N MET A 1 -3.65 13.36 3.53
CA MET A 1 -3.15 13.36 4.91
C MET A 1 -1.70 12.93 4.93
N ILE A 2 -0.87 13.66 5.67
CA ILE A 2 0.58 13.43 5.70
C ILE A 2 1.03 13.20 7.12
N PHE A 3 1.81 12.14 7.34
CA PHE A 3 2.45 11.85 8.62
C PHE A 3 3.96 12.05 8.49
N PRO A 4 4.59 12.82 9.37
CA PRO A 4 6.01 13.15 9.24
C PRO A 4 6.96 12.00 9.57
N SER A 5 6.46 10.91 10.13
CA SER A 5 7.27 9.73 10.45
C SER A 5 6.41 8.48 10.51
N LEU A 6 7.06 7.32 10.42
CA LEU A 6 6.39 6.03 10.59
C LEU A 6 5.81 5.92 12.00
N ARG A 7 6.57 6.36 13.00
CA ARG A 7 6.12 6.32 14.39
C ARG A 7 4.85 7.14 14.60
N ASP A 8 4.79 8.33 14.01
CA ASP A 8 3.60 9.19 14.09
C ASP A 8 2.41 8.52 13.43
N PHE A 9 2.62 7.92 12.26
CA PHE A 9 1.57 7.19 11.55
C PHE A 9 1.03 6.03 12.38
N LEU A 10 1.91 5.22 12.96
CA LEU A 10 1.49 4.06 13.76
C LEU A 10 0.84 4.46 15.09
N THR A 11 1.13 5.65 15.60
CA THR A 11 0.53 6.16 16.83
C THR A 11 -0.78 6.87 16.57
N ASN A 12 -0.81 7.80 15.62
CA ASN A 12 -1.95 8.69 15.39
C ASN A 12 -2.79 8.33 14.17
N GLY A 13 -2.27 7.48 13.29
CA GLY A 13 -2.96 7.06 12.07
C GLY A 13 -3.61 5.68 12.14
N ARG A 14 -3.65 5.04 13.30
CA ARG A 14 -4.18 3.67 13.44
C ARG A 14 -5.62 3.55 12.98
N GLY A 15 -6.43 4.57 13.20
CA GLY A 15 -7.81 4.58 12.75
C GLY A 15 -7.96 4.44 11.24
N LEU A 16 -6.96 4.89 10.48
CA LEU A 16 -6.95 4.75 9.02
C LEU A 16 -6.69 3.31 8.58
N LEU A 17 -6.17 2.47 9.47
CA LEU A 17 -5.88 1.06 9.21
C LEU A 17 -6.98 0.13 9.72
N ALA A 18 -8.05 0.68 10.26
CA ALA A 18 -9.12 -0.12 10.85
C ALA A 18 -9.92 -0.91 9.81
N LYS A 19 -9.87 -0.50 8.56
CA LYS A 19 -10.62 -1.13 7.48
C LYS A 19 -9.72 -1.32 6.25
N GLY A 20 -9.50 -2.56 5.91
CA GLY A 20 -8.74 -2.96 4.72
C GLY A 20 -9.63 -3.49 3.61
N PRO A 21 -9.05 -3.98 2.51
CA PRO A 21 -7.62 -4.25 2.31
C PRO A 21 -6.76 -2.99 2.19
N ILE A 22 -5.51 -3.09 2.63
CA ILE A 22 -4.56 -1.99 2.71
C ILE A 22 -3.43 -2.23 1.71
N ALA A 23 -3.10 -1.22 0.92
CA ALA A 23 -1.94 -1.25 0.04
C ALA A 23 -0.84 -0.34 0.62
N LEU A 24 0.35 -0.89 0.80
CA LEU A 24 1.55 -0.15 1.18
C LEU A 24 2.41 -0.01 -0.06
N ILE A 25 2.54 1.19 -0.58
CA ILE A 25 3.40 1.47 -1.73
C ILE A 25 4.67 2.14 -1.23
N LEU A 26 5.79 1.42 -1.35
CA LEU A 26 7.08 1.83 -0.82
C LEU A 26 7.84 2.61 -1.90
N LEU A 27 8.03 3.90 -1.66
CA LEU A 27 8.59 4.81 -2.67
C LEU A 27 10.11 4.92 -2.51
N GLU A 28 10.86 4.34 -3.45
CA GLU A 28 12.31 4.39 -3.47
C GLU A 28 12.84 5.58 -4.26
N ASP A 29 12.11 5.95 -5.33
CA ASP A 29 12.49 7.02 -6.24
C ASP A 29 11.23 7.63 -6.87
N GLN A 30 11.39 8.48 -7.87
CA GLN A 30 10.28 9.17 -8.53
C GLN A 30 9.68 8.38 -9.70
N ILE A 31 10.19 7.18 -10.01
CA ILE A 31 9.79 6.42 -11.21
C ILE A 31 8.38 5.84 -10.99
N GLU A 32 7.46 6.23 -11.87
CA GLU A 32 6.08 5.71 -11.89
C GLU A 32 5.34 5.79 -10.56
N VAL A 33 5.65 6.80 -9.73
CA VAL A 33 5.03 6.97 -8.42
C VAL A 33 3.52 7.17 -8.55
N ASP A 34 3.11 8.16 -9.33
CA ASP A 34 1.68 8.48 -9.47
C ASP A 34 0.91 7.35 -10.14
N SER A 35 1.49 6.74 -11.16
CA SER A 35 0.90 5.59 -11.86
C SER A 35 0.70 4.41 -10.90
N SER A 36 1.67 4.12 -10.06
CA SER A 36 1.59 3.04 -9.07
C SER A 36 0.47 3.29 -8.07
N LEU A 37 0.35 4.52 -7.59
CA LEU A 37 -0.70 4.89 -6.65
C LEU A 37 -2.08 4.85 -7.30
N ARG A 38 -2.21 5.34 -8.53
CA ARG A 38 -3.48 5.26 -9.28
C ARG A 38 -3.89 3.81 -9.52
N HIS A 39 -2.93 2.95 -9.82
CA HIS A 39 -3.20 1.52 -10.01
C HIS A 39 -3.76 0.89 -8.73
N ALA A 40 -3.17 1.17 -7.59
CA ALA A 40 -3.64 0.66 -6.31
C ALA A 40 -5.06 1.14 -5.98
N ILE A 41 -5.35 2.41 -6.23
CA ILE A 41 -6.69 2.97 -6.02
C ILE A 41 -7.70 2.28 -6.94
N LYS A 42 -7.36 2.14 -8.23
CA LYS A 42 -8.22 1.49 -9.21
C LYS A 42 -8.46 0.01 -8.88
N ALA A 43 -7.46 -0.66 -8.33
CA ALA A 43 -7.58 -2.06 -7.94
C ALA A 43 -8.58 -2.28 -6.80
N GLY A 44 -8.96 -1.22 -6.09
CA GLY A 44 -10.01 -1.27 -5.09
C GLY A 44 -9.54 -1.46 -3.65
N PHE A 45 -8.28 -1.09 -3.35
CA PHE A 45 -7.84 -1.07 -1.96
C PHE A 45 -8.60 -0.01 -1.17
N GLN A 46 -9.05 -0.38 0.00
CA GLN A 46 -9.78 0.52 0.87
C GLN A 46 -8.90 1.64 1.40
N ARG A 47 -7.60 1.36 1.56
CA ARG A 47 -6.62 2.33 2.02
C ARG A 47 -5.33 2.16 1.23
N VAL A 48 -4.82 3.24 0.68
CA VAL A 48 -3.54 3.26 -0.03
C VAL A 48 -2.58 4.16 0.75
N VAL A 49 -1.45 3.61 1.17
CA VAL A 49 -0.45 4.31 1.97
C VAL A 49 0.84 4.40 1.16
N ALA A 50 1.29 5.61 0.91
CA ALA A 50 2.53 5.88 0.18
C ALA A 50 3.64 6.24 1.18
N VAL A 51 4.65 5.40 1.27
CA VAL A 51 5.72 5.52 2.27
C VAL A 51 7.05 5.82 1.58
N GLY A 52 7.70 6.89 1.96
CA GLY A 52 8.99 7.25 1.37
C GLY A 52 9.50 8.61 1.81
N ALA A 53 10.65 9.01 1.29
CA ALA A 53 11.27 10.29 1.64
C ALA A 53 10.39 11.49 1.23
N PRO A 54 10.43 12.59 1.99
CA PRO A 54 9.64 13.79 1.67
C PRO A 54 9.91 14.37 0.28
N ARG A 55 11.11 14.16 -0.26
CA ARG A 55 11.50 14.68 -1.58
C ARG A 55 10.75 14.02 -2.75
N ILE A 56 10.17 12.84 -2.52
CA ILE A 56 9.43 12.13 -3.56
C ILE A 56 8.04 12.75 -3.66
N ALA A 57 7.75 13.33 -4.83
CA ALA A 57 6.51 14.05 -5.06
C ALA A 57 5.35 13.11 -5.44
N VAL A 58 4.16 13.46 -4.99
CA VAL A 58 2.91 12.80 -5.35
C VAL A 58 1.98 13.88 -5.91
N ASP A 59 1.28 13.57 -7.01
CA ASP A 59 0.34 14.51 -7.63
C ASP A 59 -0.70 15.01 -6.63
N ALA A 60 -1.04 16.29 -6.73
CA ALA A 60 -1.98 16.94 -5.83
C ALA A 60 -3.36 16.29 -5.85
N ASP A 61 -3.81 15.80 -6.99
CA ASP A 61 -5.13 15.14 -7.10
C ASP A 61 -5.15 13.76 -6.41
N LEU A 62 -3.99 13.17 -6.14
CA LEU A 62 -3.88 11.92 -5.38
C LEU A 62 -3.81 12.16 -3.87
N ALA A 63 -3.47 13.37 -3.45
CA ALA A 63 -3.24 13.66 -2.03
C ALA A 63 -4.45 13.36 -1.15
N ASP A 64 -5.66 13.54 -1.66
CA ASP A 64 -6.90 13.29 -0.93
C ASP A 64 -7.28 11.80 -0.87
N HIS A 65 -6.68 10.98 -1.72
CA HIS A 65 -6.99 9.56 -1.84
C HIS A 65 -5.92 8.65 -1.25
N VAL A 66 -4.78 9.21 -0.84
CA VAL A 66 -3.60 8.49 -0.39
C VAL A 66 -3.16 9.02 0.97
N VAL A 67 -2.79 8.10 1.86
CA VAL A 67 -2.13 8.46 3.12
C VAL A 67 -0.64 8.53 2.86
N ARG A 68 -0.01 9.67 3.11
CA ARG A 68 1.42 9.87 2.87
C ARG A 68 2.20 9.75 4.18
N VAL A 69 3.16 8.85 4.22
CA VAL A 69 4.02 8.66 5.40
C VAL A 69 5.47 8.94 4.99
N HIS A 70 6.12 9.86 5.67
CA HIS A 70 7.52 10.17 5.44
C HIS A 70 8.40 9.16 6.19
N HIS A 71 9.28 8.48 5.48
CA HIS A 71 10.16 7.48 6.04
C HIS A 71 11.36 7.30 5.13
N ASP A 72 12.53 7.02 5.71
CA ASP A 72 13.74 6.77 4.93
C ASP A 72 13.77 5.32 4.45
N MET A 73 13.42 5.11 3.19
CA MET A 73 13.42 3.78 2.58
C MET A 73 14.82 3.24 2.27
N GLN A 74 15.86 4.07 2.43
CA GLN A 74 17.25 3.64 2.25
C GLN A 74 17.86 3.12 3.56
N ALA A 75 17.17 3.31 4.68
CA ALA A 75 17.64 2.82 5.98
C ALA A 75 17.57 1.29 6.04
N ASP A 76 18.46 0.70 6.85
CA ASP A 76 18.44 -0.75 7.09
C ASP A 76 17.10 -1.17 7.69
N ASN A 77 16.55 -2.27 7.18
CA ASN A 77 15.27 -2.82 7.64
C ASN A 77 14.06 -1.90 7.43
N ALA A 78 14.15 -0.89 6.57
CA ALA A 78 13.06 0.06 6.35
C ALA A 78 11.75 -0.64 5.94
N MET A 79 11.81 -1.55 4.98
CA MET A 79 10.64 -2.31 4.53
C MET A 79 10.07 -3.18 5.64
N LYS A 80 10.93 -3.89 6.37
CA LYS A 80 10.51 -4.74 7.49
C LYS A 80 9.81 -3.95 8.57
N ASP A 81 10.36 -2.80 8.93
CA ASP A 81 9.81 -1.96 9.99
C ASP A 81 8.40 -1.46 9.63
N ILE A 82 8.21 -1.05 8.38
CA ILE A 82 6.92 -0.58 7.90
C ILE A 82 5.90 -1.72 7.87
N VAL A 83 6.24 -2.82 7.23
CA VAL A 83 5.31 -3.94 7.04
C VAL A 83 4.93 -4.53 8.39
N ASN A 84 5.90 -4.80 9.25
CA ASN A 84 5.64 -5.35 10.58
C ASN A 84 4.84 -4.38 11.45
N GLY A 85 5.14 -3.09 11.36
CA GLY A 85 4.41 -2.06 12.10
C GLY A 85 2.94 -2.00 11.69
N VAL A 86 2.67 -2.06 10.39
CA VAL A 86 1.30 -2.04 9.88
C VAL A 86 0.56 -3.34 10.22
N ILE A 87 1.20 -4.49 10.11
CA ILE A 87 0.60 -5.77 10.49
C ILE A 87 0.16 -5.72 11.96
N THR A 88 1.02 -5.20 12.83
CA THR A 88 0.71 -5.10 14.26
C THR A 88 -0.42 -4.10 14.53
N ALA A 89 -0.45 -3.00 13.78
CA ALA A 89 -1.44 -1.94 13.96
C ALA A 89 -2.80 -2.25 13.33
N ALA A 90 -2.86 -3.22 12.40
CA ALA A 90 -4.05 -3.55 11.65
C ALA A 90 -4.38 -5.05 11.74
N PRO A 91 -4.65 -5.59 12.94
CA PRO A 91 -4.93 -7.00 13.09
C PRO A 91 -6.19 -7.40 12.31
N GLY A 92 -6.10 -8.54 11.62
CA GLY A 92 -7.22 -9.07 10.86
C GLY A 92 -7.43 -8.43 9.49
N GLN A 93 -6.58 -7.50 9.07
CA GLN A 93 -6.71 -6.85 7.76
C GLN A 93 -5.78 -7.50 6.74
N TRP A 94 -6.24 -7.57 5.50
CA TRP A 94 -5.40 -7.97 4.38
C TRP A 94 -4.48 -6.81 3.99
N ILE A 95 -3.20 -7.10 3.82
CA ILE A 95 -2.17 -6.11 3.51
C ILE A 95 -1.39 -6.58 2.28
N HIS A 96 -1.26 -5.67 1.32
CA HIS A 96 -0.39 -5.83 0.17
C HIS A 96 0.71 -4.78 0.27
N TYR A 97 1.95 -5.15 -0.04
CA TYR A 97 3.02 -4.17 -0.14
C TYR A 97 3.79 -4.37 -1.43
N ALA A 98 4.25 -3.27 -2.00
CA ALA A 98 5.00 -3.26 -3.25
C ALA A 98 5.84 -1.98 -3.32
N TYR A 99 6.92 -2.01 -4.08
CA TYR A 99 7.67 -0.81 -4.41
C TYR A 99 7.00 -0.07 -5.56
N ASN A 100 7.37 1.19 -5.76
CA ASN A 100 6.87 1.93 -6.92
C ASN A 100 7.31 1.24 -8.22
N ALA A 101 6.53 1.38 -9.28
CA ALA A 101 6.69 0.69 -10.56
C ALA A 101 6.44 -0.83 -10.51
N GLU A 102 5.95 -1.35 -9.39
CA GLU A 102 5.46 -2.73 -9.29
C GLU A 102 3.93 -2.71 -9.29
N TYR A 103 3.33 -3.46 -10.22
CA TYR A 103 1.88 -3.46 -10.41
C TYR A 103 1.28 -4.82 -10.07
N LEU A 104 0.24 -4.78 -9.24
CA LEU A 104 -0.45 -5.98 -8.79
C LEU A 104 -1.38 -6.54 -9.86
N PHE A 105 -1.23 -7.83 -10.16
CA PHE A 105 -2.17 -8.59 -10.96
C PHE A 105 -2.65 -9.78 -10.14
N PHE A 106 -3.96 -10.02 -10.14
CA PHE A 106 -4.57 -11.11 -9.39
C PHE A 106 -5.64 -11.79 -10.25
N PRO A 107 -6.07 -13.00 -9.88
CA PRO A 107 -7.13 -13.69 -10.65
C PRO A 107 -8.36 -12.80 -10.81
N PHE A 108 -8.84 -12.67 -12.06
CA PHE A 108 -10.00 -11.84 -12.39
C PHE A 108 -9.82 -10.34 -12.14
N CYS A 109 -8.57 -9.83 -12.09
CA CYS A 109 -8.31 -8.42 -11.82
C CYS A 109 -8.93 -7.46 -12.87
N GLU A 110 -9.25 -7.97 -14.04
CA GLU A 110 -9.90 -7.21 -15.11
C GLU A 110 -11.37 -6.91 -14.82
N THR A 111 -12.02 -7.75 -14.01
CA THR A 111 -13.46 -7.69 -13.73
C THR A 111 -13.79 -7.62 -12.24
N ARG A 112 -12.81 -7.86 -11.36
CA ARG A 112 -13.01 -7.90 -9.90
C ARG A 112 -12.04 -6.95 -9.21
N THR A 113 -12.50 -6.35 -8.11
CA THR A 113 -11.65 -5.52 -7.26
C THR A 113 -10.88 -6.37 -6.25
N VAL A 114 -9.88 -5.77 -5.63
CA VAL A 114 -9.15 -6.40 -4.53
C VAL A 114 -10.10 -6.73 -3.38
N GLY A 115 -11.05 -5.86 -3.07
CA GLY A 115 -12.04 -6.11 -2.02
C GLY A 115 -12.86 -7.37 -2.29
N GLU A 116 -13.30 -7.56 -3.53
CA GLU A 116 -14.04 -8.75 -3.94
C GLU A 116 -13.17 -10.01 -3.84
N MET A 117 -11.92 -9.93 -4.27
CA MET A 117 -10.97 -11.05 -4.18
C MET A 117 -10.72 -11.44 -2.73
N VAL A 118 -10.53 -10.46 -1.85
CA VAL A 118 -10.31 -10.70 -0.42
C VAL A 118 -11.54 -11.32 0.22
N ALA A 119 -12.73 -10.83 -0.10
CA ALA A 119 -13.98 -11.40 0.41
C ALA A 119 -14.11 -12.87 0.00
N PHE A 120 -13.86 -13.21 -1.26
CA PHE A 120 -13.89 -14.58 -1.74
C PHE A 120 -12.87 -15.45 -1.00
N SER A 121 -11.64 -14.97 -0.86
CA SER A 121 -10.58 -15.73 -0.19
C SER A 121 -10.88 -15.95 1.29
N THR A 122 -11.53 -14.99 1.94
CA THR A 122 -11.96 -15.10 3.33
C THR A 122 -13.06 -16.16 3.48
N GLU A 123 -14.02 -16.20 2.56
CA GLU A 123 -15.06 -17.23 2.55
C GLU A 123 -14.47 -18.63 2.37
N GLU A 124 -13.39 -18.74 1.58
CA GLU A 124 -12.64 -19.98 1.39
C GLU A 124 -11.68 -20.28 2.53
N ARG A 125 -11.69 -19.47 3.60
CA ARG A 125 -10.83 -19.60 4.80
C ARG A 125 -9.34 -19.54 4.48
N ARG A 126 -8.97 -18.75 3.50
CA ARG A 126 -7.57 -18.52 3.14
C ARG A 126 -7.01 -17.35 3.93
N HIS A 127 -5.77 -17.48 4.38
CA HIS A 127 -5.07 -16.44 5.13
C HIS A 127 -4.06 -15.67 4.29
N SER A 128 -3.70 -16.21 3.12
CA SER A 128 -2.81 -15.55 2.17
C SER A 128 -3.19 -15.95 0.75
N LEU A 129 -2.77 -15.14 -0.20
CA LEU A 129 -3.09 -15.32 -1.60
C LEU A 129 -1.86 -15.04 -2.45
N LEU A 130 -1.55 -15.97 -3.37
CA LEU A 130 -0.48 -15.75 -4.34
C LEU A 130 -0.99 -14.85 -5.47
N THR A 131 -0.25 -13.78 -5.72
CA THR A 131 -0.53 -12.84 -6.81
C THR A 131 0.71 -12.66 -7.66
N PHE A 132 0.58 -11.93 -8.76
CA PHE A 132 1.68 -11.64 -9.66
C PHE A 132 1.96 -10.14 -9.65
N MET A 133 3.24 -9.79 -9.69
CA MET A 133 3.69 -8.42 -9.85
C MET A 133 4.42 -8.27 -11.18
N VAL A 134 4.21 -7.14 -11.82
CA VAL A 134 4.90 -6.78 -13.05
C VAL A 134 5.66 -5.49 -12.83
N ASP A 135 6.97 -5.53 -13.06
CA ASP A 135 7.83 -4.36 -12.97
C ASP A 135 7.84 -3.66 -14.33
N LEU A 136 7.54 -2.36 -14.34
CA LEU A 136 7.57 -1.54 -15.53
C LEU A 136 8.77 -0.60 -15.47
N TYR A 137 9.90 -1.05 -15.98
CA TYR A 137 11.10 -0.23 -16.10
C TYR A 137 11.36 0.13 -17.55
N ALA A 138 11.76 1.34 -17.73
CA ALA A 138 12.20 1.80 -19.05
C ALA A 138 13.65 1.37 -19.29
#